data_075a75e689ed39e12cda03635bed3191
#
_entry.id   075a75e689ed39e12cda03635bed3191
#
_cell.length_a   1.000
_cell.length_b   1.000
_cell.length_c   1.000
_cell.angle_alpha   90.00
_cell.angle_beta   90.00
_cell.angle_gamma   90.00
#
_symmetry.space_group_name_H-M   'P 1'
#
loop_
_entity.id
_entity.type
_entity.pdbx_description
1 polymer ?
#
loop_
_entity_poly.entity_id
_entity_poly.type
_entity_poly.pdbx_seq_one_letter_code
_entity_poly.pdbx_strand_id
1 'polypeptide(L)'
;MINPAEVTNYNRTQSELQEFILFCINVAGKKSSIEAPKLEVFLERAKDVTAKHRKSELMKDASPFDCIRALIKLGRLNEIMHWAKLSPYAQRYNSYVAVSKIKDLQSVTLNRLLQVPGIGLKTARFFLSHSREDFDEPMLDTHILHFLRDQGYTDAPKSTPSNENTYYYFANIFKNIARQLGKTVTDLDLEIWKQYSKTQ
;
A
#
# COMPACT_ATOMS: atom_id res chain seq x y z
N MET A 1 3.17 -13.09 -6.39
CA MET A 1 2.57 -12.91 -5.02
C MET A 1 3.50 -12.09 -4.16
N ILE A 2 2.98 -11.04 -3.50
CA ILE A 2 3.75 -10.24 -2.55
C ILE A 2 3.84 -10.99 -1.22
N ASN A 3 5.09 -11.27 -0.77
CA ASN A 3 5.33 -11.81 0.56
C ASN A 3 5.21 -10.69 1.60
N PRO A 4 4.23 -10.73 2.53
CA PRO A 4 4.07 -9.69 3.54
C PRO A 4 5.26 -9.54 4.50
N ALA A 5 6.13 -10.55 4.61
CA ALA A 5 7.33 -10.50 5.46
C ALA A 5 8.54 -9.86 4.76
N GLU A 6 8.48 -9.71 3.43
CA GLU A 6 9.59 -9.22 2.58
C GLU A 6 9.08 -8.15 1.62
N VAL A 7 8.39 -7.15 2.15
CA VAL A 7 7.74 -6.13 1.32
C VAL A 7 8.70 -5.12 0.68
N THR A 8 9.92 -4.96 1.22
CA THR A 8 10.88 -4.00 0.69
C THR A 8 11.58 -4.56 -0.56
N ASN A 9 11.39 -3.89 -1.69
CA ASN A 9 12.09 -4.21 -2.94
C ASN A 9 12.13 -2.94 -3.80
N TYR A 10 13.31 -2.39 -3.98
CA TYR A 10 13.53 -1.15 -4.75
C TYR A 10 13.68 -1.39 -6.26
N ASN A 11 13.83 -2.66 -6.67
CA ASN A 11 14.04 -3.05 -8.07
C ASN A 11 12.75 -3.56 -8.76
N ARG A 12 11.58 -3.20 -8.24
CA ARG A 12 10.31 -3.62 -8.84
C ARG A 12 10.13 -3.03 -10.23
N THR A 13 9.76 -3.88 -11.17
CA THR A 13 9.25 -3.46 -12.49
C THR A 13 7.95 -2.68 -12.33
N GLN A 14 7.54 -1.97 -13.36
CA GLN A 14 6.26 -1.25 -13.38
C GLN A 14 5.05 -2.18 -13.08
N SER A 15 5.06 -3.42 -13.58
CA SER A 15 4.00 -4.40 -13.31
C SER A 15 3.99 -4.84 -11.86
N GLU A 16 5.15 -5.06 -11.26
CA GLU A 16 5.28 -5.41 -9.84
C GLU A 16 4.91 -4.23 -8.92
N LEU A 17 5.21 -2.98 -9.33
CA LEU A 17 4.74 -1.79 -8.62
C LEU A 17 3.21 -1.66 -8.66
N GLN A 18 2.58 -2.04 -9.78
CA GLN A 18 1.12 -2.07 -9.88
C GLN A 18 0.52 -3.11 -8.92
N GLU A 19 1.09 -4.30 -8.84
CA GLU A 19 0.68 -5.30 -7.86
C GLU A 19 0.90 -4.81 -6.44
N PHE A 20 2.05 -4.17 -6.16
CA PHE A 20 2.40 -3.68 -4.84
C PHE A 20 1.47 -2.55 -4.36
N ILE A 21 1.12 -1.58 -5.21
CA ILE A 21 0.17 -0.53 -4.80
C ILE A 21 -1.24 -1.10 -4.53
N LEU A 22 -1.68 -2.10 -5.30
CA LEU A 22 -2.94 -2.80 -5.03
C LEU A 22 -2.87 -3.55 -3.68
N PHE A 23 -1.75 -4.18 -3.37
CA PHE A 23 -1.51 -4.78 -2.06
C PHE A 23 -1.61 -3.73 -0.95
N CYS A 24 -0.92 -2.59 -1.06
CA CYS A 24 -0.96 -1.50 -0.08
C CYS A 24 -2.40 -1.00 0.19
N ILE A 25 -3.22 -0.87 -0.87
CA ILE A 25 -4.63 -0.51 -0.76
C ILE A 25 -5.42 -1.58 0.01
N ASN A 26 -5.15 -2.85 -0.25
CA ASN A 26 -5.90 -3.95 0.36
C ASN A 26 -5.58 -4.16 1.84
N VAL A 27 -4.33 -3.99 2.23
CA VAL A 27 -3.89 -4.20 3.63
C VAL A 27 -4.12 -2.98 4.52
N ALA A 28 -4.60 -1.86 3.99
CA ALA A 28 -4.91 -0.67 4.77
C ALA A 28 -5.94 -0.99 5.88
N GLY A 29 -5.49 -0.98 7.15
CA GLY A 29 -6.30 -1.32 8.33
C GLY A 29 -6.71 -2.79 8.43
N LYS A 30 -6.02 -3.70 7.74
CA LYS A 30 -6.32 -5.15 7.73
C LYS A 30 -5.06 -6.00 7.87
N LYS A 31 -5.23 -7.27 8.22
CA LYS A 31 -4.12 -8.23 8.30
C LYS A 31 -3.65 -8.63 6.90
N SER A 32 -2.37 -8.41 6.62
CA SER A 32 -1.76 -8.72 5.32
C SER A 32 -1.87 -10.21 4.95
N SER A 33 -1.73 -11.11 5.95
CA SER A 33 -1.89 -12.56 5.76
C SER A 33 -3.29 -12.98 5.25
N ILE A 34 -4.31 -12.15 5.47
CA ILE A 34 -5.68 -12.38 4.99
C ILE A 34 -5.91 -11.72 3.62
N GLU A 35 -5.37 -10.52 3.43
CA GLU A 35 -5.68 -9.72 2.23
C GLU A 35 -4.78 -10.05 1.04
N ALA A 36 -3.53 -10.49 1.26
CA ALA A 36 -2.63 -10.87 0.17
C ALA A 36 -3.17 -12.04 -0.68
N PRO A 37 -3.66 -13.15 -0.10
CA PRO A 37 -4.27 -14.23 -0.90
C PRO A 37 -5.50 -13.79 -1.69
N LYS A 38 -6.32 -12.87 -1.15
CA LYS A 38 -7.49 -12.34 -1.86
C LYS A 38 -7.09 -11.49 -3.07
N LEU A 39 -6.01 -10.72 -2.95
CA LEU A 39 -5.48 -9.96 -4.08
C LEU A 39 -4.98 -10.90 -5.19
N GLU A 40 -4.27 -11.96 -4.82
CA GLU A 40 -3.80 -12.96 -5.78
C GLU A 40 -4.96 -13.58 -6.56
N VAL A 41 -5.96 -14.07 -5.84
CA VAL A 41 -7.20 -14.60 -6.42
C VAL A 41 -7.87 -13.59 -7.36
N PHE A 42 -7.90 -12.28 -6.98
CA PHE A 42 -8.40 -11.22 -7.85
C PHE A 42 -7.58 -11.08 -9.13
N LEU A 43 -6.25 -11.02 -9.03
CA LEU A 43 -5.35 -10.82 -10.17
C LEU A 43 -5.40 -11.99 -11.15
N GLU A 44 -5.41 -13.23 -10.67
CA GLU A 44 -5.58 -14.44 -11.49
C GLU A 44 -6.91 -14.38 -12.25
N ARG A 45 -8.00 -14.13 -11.54
CA ARG A 45 -9.33 -14.07 -12.15
C ARG A 45 -9.46 -12.92 -13.15
N ALA A 46 -8.86 -11.77 -12.85
CA ALA A 46 -8.83 -10.63 -13.73
C ALA A 46 -8.10 -10.97 -15.05
N LYS A 47 -6.96 -11.67 -14.98
CA LYS A 47 -6.24 -12.16 -16.18
C LYS A 47 -7.10 -13.12 -16.99
N ASP A 48 -7.70 -14.13 -16.36
CA ASP A 48 -8.55 -15.11 -17.03
C ASP A 48 -9.73 -14.49 -17.77
N VAL A 49 -10.44 -13.56 -17.11
CA VAL A 49 -11.62 -12.90 -17.70
C VAL A 49 -11.20 -12.01 -18.87
N THR A 50 -10.11 -11.27 -18.74
CA THR A 50 -9.63 -10.37 -19.80
C THR A 50 -9.07 -11.14 -20.99
N ALA A 51 -8.37 -12.24 -20.78
CA ALA A 51 -7.86 -13.11 -21.83
C ALA A 51 -8.98 -13.72 -22.69
N LYS A 52 -10.07 -14.17 -22.06
CA LYS A 52 -11.22 -14.76 -22.76
C LYS A 52 -11.98 -13.76 -23.65
N HIS A 53 -11.98 -12.48 -23.31
CA HIS A 53 -12.70 -11.44 -24.06
C HIS A 53 -11.89 -10.80 -25.17
N ARG A 54 -10.58 -10.99 -25.21
CA ARG A 54 -9.71 -10.51 -26.28
C ARG A 54 -9.12 -11.71 -27.03
N LYS A 55 -9.53 -11.92 -28.27
CA LYS A 55 -8.98 -12.94 -29.21
C LYS A 55 -7.50 -12.69 -29.62
N SER A 56 -6.72 -11.99 -28.82
CA SER A 56 -5.34 -11.58 -29.14
C SER A 56 -4.37 -12.21 -28.13
N GLU A 57 -3.36 -12.93 -28.63
CA GLU A 57 -2.23 -13.46 -27.85
C GLU A 57 -1.43 -12.40 -27.08
N LEU A 58 -1.55 -11.13 -27.44
CA LEU A 58 -0.92 -9.96 -26.81
C LEU A 58 -1.30 -9.72 -25.34
N MET A 59 -2.22 -10.51 -24.75
CA MET A 59 -2.71 -10.29 -23.36
C MET A 59 -2.25 -11.35 -22.37
N LYS A 60 -1.38 -12.28 -22.75
CA LYS A 60 -0.76 -13.20 -21.76
C LYS A 60 0.11 -12.46 -20.75
N ASP A 61 0.67 -11.31 -21.17
CA ASP A 61 1.54 -10.45 -20.35
C ASP A 61 0.85 -9.16 -19.87
N ALA A 62 -0.49 -9.14 -19.82
CA ALA A 62 -1.22 -7.97 -19.37
C ALA A 62 -0.88 -7.62 -17.92
N SER A 63 -0.49 -6.36 -17.70
CA SER A 63 -0.20 -5.85 -16.36
C SER A 63 -1.47 -5.80 -15.50
N PRO A 64 -1.34 -5.79 -14.15
CA PRO A 64 -2.49 -5.63 -13.26
C PRO A 64 -3.41 -4.46 -13.63
N PHE A 65 -2.86 -3.32 -14.00
CA PHE A 65 -3.66 -2.15 -14.40
C PHE A 65 -4.33 -2.32 -15.77
N ASP A 66 -3.72 -3.07 -16.71
CA ASP A 66 -4.37 -3.41 -17.98
C ASP A 66 -5.60 -4.28 -17.74
N CYS A 67 -5.48 -5.28 -16.84
CA CYS A 67 -6.61 -6.12 -16.46
C CYS A 67 -7.71 -5.29 -15.80
N ILE A 68 -7.38 -4.40 -14.85
CA ILE A 68 -8.38 -3.52 -14.21
C ILE A 68 -9.09 -2.64 -15.24
N ARG A 69 -8.35 -1.98 -16.14
CA ARG A 69 -8.93 -1.14 -17.20
C ARG A 69 -9.83 -1.94 -18.15
N ALA A 70 -9.44 -3.17 -18.48
CA ALA A 70 -10.26 -4.05 -19.30
C ALA A 70 -11.55 -4.46 -18.57
N LEU A 71 -11.46 -4.82 -17.28
CA LEU A 71 -12.64 -5.15 -16.46
C LEU A 71 -13.59 -3.96 -16.30
N ILE A 72 -13.08 -2.74 -16.19
CA ILE A 72 -13.91 -1.51 -16.18
C ILE A 72 -14.68 -1.39 -17.49
N LYS A 73 -14.00 -1.54 -18.65
CA LYS A 73 -14.66 -1.49 -19.98
C LYS A 73 -15.71 -2.58 -20.17
N LEU A 74 -15.52 -3.74 -19.55
CA LEU A 74 -16.46 -4.86 -19.58
C LEU A 74 -17.61 -4.72 -18.55
N GLY A 75 -17.57 -3.72 -17.65
CA GLY A 75 -18.52 -3.58 -16.55
C GLY A 75 -18.39 -4.67 -15.47
N ARG A 76 -17.27 -5.40 -15.41
CA ARG A 76 -17.10 -6.60 -14.58
C ARG A 76 -16.16 -6.41 -13.38
N LEU A 77 -15.53 -5.24 -13.20
CA LEU A 77 -14.58 -5.02 -12.10
C LEU A 77 -15.21 -5.33 -10.74
N ASN A 78 -16.40 -4.81 -10.48
CA ASN A 78 -17.10 -5.02 -9.20
C ASN A 78 -17.42 -6.50 -8.95
N GLU A 79 -17.88 -7.24 -9.98
CA GLU A 79 -18.15 -8.67 -9.91
C GLU A 79 -16.89 -9.45 -9.49
N ILE A 80 -15.74 -9.18 -10.12
CA ILE A 80 -14.50 -9.88 -9.82
C ILE A 80 -13.97 -9.52 -8.42
N MET A 81 -14.14 -8.27 -7.98
CA MET A 81 -13.80 -7.86 -6.60
C MET A 81 -14.67 -8.57 -5.56
N HIS A 82 -15.98 -8.72 -5.81
CA HIS A 82 -16.87 -9.49 -4.94
C HIS A 82 -16.49 -10.97 -4.89
N TRP A 83 -16.18 -11.57 -6.03
CA TRP A 83 -15.74 -12.94 -6.12
C TRP A 83 -14.46 -13.18 -5.30
N ALA A 84 -13.49 -12.26 -5.37
CA ALA A 84 -12.24 -12.30 -4.59
C ALA A 84 -12.40 -11.84 -3.13
N LYS A 85 -13.60 -11.46 -2.69
CA LYS A 85 -13.89 -10.97 -1.32
C LYS A 85 -13.07 -9.75 -0.91
N LEU A 86 -12.83 -8.82 -1.82
CA LEU A 86 -12.07 -7.58 -1.59
C LEU A 86 -12.96 -6.48 -1.00
N SER A 87 -13.46 -6.66 0.22
CA SER A 87 -14.24 -5.62 0.94
C SER A 87 -13.34 -4.57 1.62
N PRO A 88 -13.78 -3.31 1.82
CA PRO A 88 -15.06 -2.69 1.41
C PRO A 88 -15.11 -2.38 -0.09
N TYR A 89 -16.12 -2.91 -0.77
CA TYR A 89 -16.15 -2.94 -2.24
C TYR A 89 -16.15 -1.57 -2.89
N ALA A 90 -17.05 -0.67 -2.47
CA ALA A 90 -17.16 0.65 -3.08
C ALA A 90 -15.88 1.48 -2.97
N GLN A 91 -15.25 1.49 -1.79
CA GLN A 91 -14.01 2.21 -1.58
C GLN A 91 -12.88 1.64 -2.44
N ARG A 92 -12.69 0.31 -2.42
CA ARG A 92 -11.63 -0.35 -3.22
C ARG A 92 -11.88 -0.24 -4.71
N TYR A 93 -13.12 -0.31 -5.16
CA TYR A 93 -13.47 -0.06 -6.56
C TYR A 93 -12.98 1.32 -7.00
N ASN A 94 -13.32 2.36 -6.24
CA ASN A 94 -12.88 3.73 -6.55
C ASN A 94 -11.35 3.86 -6.52
N SER A 95 -10.68 3.22 -5.55
CA SER A 95 -9.22 3.20 -5.46
C SER A 95 -8.60 2.53 -6.68
N TYR A 96 -9.10 1.37 -7.10
CA TYR A 96 -8.59 0.62 -8.24
C TYR A 96 -8.78 1.35 -9.56
N VAL A 97 -9.98 1.96 -9.75
CA VAL A 97 -10.26 2.82 -10.91
C VAL A 97 -9.29 4.00 -10.97
N ALA A 98 -9.05 4.67 -9.83
CA ALA A 98 -8.22 5.86 -9.79
C ALA A 98 -6.73 5.52 -9.96
N VAL A 99 -6.21 4.50 -9.24
CA VAL A 99 -4.80 4.12 -9.31
C VAL A 99 -4.42 3.54 -10.67
N SER A 100 -5.32 2.81 -11.33
CA SER A 100 -5.06 2.25 -12.67
C SER A 100 -4.87 3.30 -13.77
N LYS A 101 -5.18 4.57 -13.51
CA LYS A 101 -4.93 5.71 -14.39
C LYS A 101 -3.52 6.29 -14.27
N ILE A 102 -2.77 5.91 -13.24
CA ILE A 102 -1.38 6.35 -13.07
C ILE A 102 -0.52 5.59 -14.07
N LYS A 103 0.14 6.32 -14.95
CA LYS A 103 0.95 5.73 -16.03
C LYS A 103 2.28 5.19 -15.53
N ASP A 104 2.92 5.94 -14.65
CA ASP A 104 4.24 5.61 -14.12
C ASP A 104 4.21 5.64 -12.58
N LEU A 105 4.41 4.47 -11.98
CA LEU A 105 4.51 4.31 -10.53
C LEU A 105 5.95 4.47 -10.03
N GLN A 106 6.94 4.40 -10.89
CA GLN A 106 8.33 4.61 -10.50
C GLN A 106 8.59 6.08 -10.13
N SER A 107 7.95 7.01 -10.82
CA SER A 107 8.09 8.46 -10.58
C SER A 107 6.90 9.08 -9.82
N VAL A 108 5.89 8.28 -9.41
CA VAL A 108 4.71 8.83 -8.74
C VAL A 108 5.06 9.54 -7.43
N THR A 109 4.54 10.74 -7.23
CA THR A 109 4.79 11.52 -6.02
C THR A 109 3.82 11.17 -4.88
N LEU A 110 4.21 11.48 -3.63
CA LEU A 110 3.33 11.36 -2.46
C LEU A 110 2.00 12.10 -2.68
N ASN A 111 2.06 13.35 -3.15
CA ASN A 111 0.87 14.16 -3.42
C ASN A 111 -0.05 13.53 -4.47
N ARG A 112 0.51 12.89 -5.50
CA ARG A 112 -0.29 12.18 -6.51
C ARG A 112 -0.99 10.94 -5.94
N LEU A 113 -0.33 10.21 -5.06
CA LEU A 113 -0.93 9.06 -4.37
C LEU A 113 -2.05 9.49 -3.42
N LEU A 114 -1.89 10.59 -2.70
CA LEU A 114 -2.93 11.13 -1.78
C LEU A 114 -4.20 11.59 -2.51
N GLN A 115 -4.16 11.83 -3.82
CA GLN A 115 -5.34 12.11 -4.65
C GLN A 115 -6.15 10.86 -4.99
N VAL A 116 -5.61 9.65 -4.74
CA VAL A 116 -6.33 8.40 -4.99
C VAL A 116 -7.29 8.12 -3.85
N PRO A 117 -8.60 7.97 -4.09
CA PRO A 117 -9.56 7.64 -3.05
C PRO A 117 -9.14 6.40 -2.27
N GLY A 118 -9.12 6.46 -0.94
CA GLY A 118 -8.74 5.35 -0.08
C GLY A 118 -7.23 5.18 0.15
N ILE A 119 -6.37 5.99 -0.47
CA ILE A 119 -4.96 6.07 -0.13
C ILE A 119 -4.75 7.26 0.81
N GLY A 120 -4.49 6.96 2.08
CA GLY A 120 -4.16 7.97 3.09
C GLY A 120 -2.65 8.12 3.27
N LEU A 121 -2.27 9.01 4.21
CA LEU A 121 -0.88 9.38 4.51
C LEU A 121 0.03 8.17 4.80
N LYS A 122 -0.47 7.20 5.59
CA LYS A 122 0.25 5.96 5.89
C LYS A 122 0.42 5.08 4.65
N THR A 123 -0.67 4.81 3.92
CA THR A 123 -0.65 3.89 2.77
C THR A 123 0.24 4.41 1.64
N ALA A 124 0.19 5.72 1.38
CA ALA A 124 1.05 6.34 0.37
C ALA A 124 2.54 6.23 0.73
N ARG A 125 2.89 6.50 2.00
CA ARG A 125 4.28 6.35 2.48
C ARG A 125 4.72 4.90 2.51
N PHE A 126 3.86 3.97 2.92
CA PHE A 126 4.16 2.54 2.88
C PHE A 126 4.55 2.08 1.48
N PHE A 127 3.79 2.50 0.46
CA PHE A 127 4.15 2.21 -0.92
C PHE A 127 5.51 2.81 -1.30
N LEU A 128 5.74 4.08 -1.01
CA LEU A 128 6.97 4.78 -1.41
C LEU A 128 8.20 4.24 -0.67
N SER A 129 8.15 4.07 0.65
CA SER A 129 9.28 3.60 1.47
C SER A 129 9.69 2.17 1.13
N HIS A 130 8.77 1.31 0.69
CA HIS A 130 9.10 -0.06 0.32
C HIS A 130 9.36 -0.27 -1.18
N SER A 131 9.25 0.79 -1.98
CA SER A 131 9.52 0.76 -3.43
C SER A 131 10.63 1.72 -3.87
N ARG A 132 11.14 2.59 -2.98
CA ARG A 132 12.18 3.58 -3.28
C ARG A 132 13.17 3.69 -2.13
N GLU A 133 14.43 3.56 -2.44
CA GLU A 133 15.52 3.64 -1.47
C GLU A 133 15.71 5.06 -0.91
N ASP A 134 15.45 6.08 -1.74
CA ASP A 134 15.59 7.50 -1.39
C ASP A 134 14.40 8.09 -0.63
N PHE A 135 13.35 7.31 -0.38
CA PHE A 135 12.16 7.77 0.33
C PHE A 135 12.18 7.34 1.80
N ASP A 136 12.80 8.15 2.65
CA ASP A 136 12.95 7.91 4.10
C ASP A 136 11.97 8.75 4.93
N GLU A 137 10.67 8.41 4.85
CA GLU A 137 9.57 9.08 5.55
C GLU A 137 8.81 8.12 6.48
N PRO A 138 8.45 8.54 7.71
CA PRO A 138 7.76 7.67 8.67
C PRO A 138 6.37 7.24 8.20
N MET A 139 6.07 5.96 8.39
CA MET A 139 4.75 5.39 8.16
C MET A 139 3.99 5.26 9.48
N LEU A 140 3.64 6.38 10.11
CA LEU A 140 3.04 6.38 11.44
C LEU A 140 1.92 5.36 11.59
N ASP A 141 2.27 4.19 12.09
CA ASP A 141 1.33 3.14 12.43
C ASP A 141 1.12 3.05 13.94
N THR A 142 0.34 2.08 14.39
CA THR A 142 0.06 1.90 15.82
C THR A 142 1.30 1.55 16.64
N HIS A 143 2.30 0.87 16.02
CA HIS A 143 3.54 0.49 16.70
C HIS A 143 4.45 1.71 16.90
N ILE A 144 4.66 2.52 15.87
CA ILE A 144 5.41 3.77 15.97
C ILE A 144 4.74 4.72 16.98
N LEU A 145 3.42 4.86 16.93
CA LEU A 145 2.69 5.73 17.86
C LEU A 145 2.75 5.20 19.30
N HIS A 146 2.78 3.88 19.49
CA HIS A 146 3.00 3.27 20.81
C HIS A 146 4.42 3.58 21.29
N PHE A 147 5.42 3.34 20.47
CA PHE A 147 6.82 3.67 20.77
C PHE A 147 6.98 5.15 21.16
N LEU A 148 6.37 6.10 20.42
CA LEU A 148 6.44 7.51 20.78
C LEU A 148 5.88 7.80 22.17
N ARG A 149 4.76 7.15 22.57
CA ARG A 149 4.23 7.31 23.92
C ARG A 149 5.19 6.77 24.98
N ASP A 150 5.84 5.64 24.72
CA ASP A 150 6.84 5.04 25.63
C ASP A 150 8.09 5.93 25.74
N GLN A 151 8.40 6.72 24.71
CA GLN A 151 9.45 7.76 24.73
C GLN A 151 9.03 9.06 25.41
N GLY A 152 7.84 9.10 26.04
CA GLY A 152 7.34 10.26 26.80
C GLY A 152 6.46 11.24 26.00
N TYR A 153 6.18 10.97 24.74
CA TYR A 153 5.21 11.76 23.94
C TYR A 153 3.79 11.23 24.20
N THR A 154 3.28 11.50 25.40
CA THR A 154 2.01 10.96 25.92
C THR A 154 0.77 11.40 25.13
N ASP A 155 0.88 12.49 24.37
CA ASP A 155 -0.12 13.02 23.45
C ASP A 155 -0.15 12.33 22.07
N ALA A 156 0.80 11.39 21.80
CA ALA A 156 0.80 10.64 20.56
C ALA A 156 -0.49 9.80 20.42
N PRO A 157 -1.21 9.93 19.28
CA PRO A 157 -2.50 9.28 19.08
C PRO A 157 -2.41 7.75 19.18
N LYS A 158 -3.52 7.09 19.54
CA LYS A 158 -3.61 5.61 19.57
C LYS A 158 -3.68 4.99 18.19
N SER A 159 -4.08 5.75 17.17
CA SER A 159 -4.20 5.32 15.76
C SER A 159 -3.62 6.35 14.82
N THR A 160 -3.28 5.93 13.60
CA THR A 160 -2.74 6.83 12.57
C THR A 160 -3.58 8.09 12.41
N PRO A 161 -3.01 9.30 12.59
CA PRO A 161 -3.75 10.54 12.42
C PRO A 161 -4.25 10.71 10.98
N SER A 162 -5.50 11.13 10.83
CA SER A 162 -6.06 11.55 9.54
C SER A 162 -5.79 13.04 9.27
N ASN A 163 -5.57 13.84 10.30
CA ASN A 163 -5.20 15.24 10.19
C ASN A 163 -3.71 15.36 9.79
N GLU A 164 -3.44 16.07 8.71
CA GLU A 164 -2.07 16.21 8.17
C GLU A 164 -1.12 16.89 9.15
N ASN A 165 -1.54 17.97 9.82
CA ASN A 165 -0.68 18.68 10.76
C ASN A 165 -0.27 17.78 11.93
N THR A 166 -1.21 17.03 12.48
CA THR A 166 -0.92 16.04 13.54
C THR A 166 0.00 14.95 13.03
N TYR A 167 -0.23 14.44 11.80
CA TYR A 167 0.64 13.43 11.20
C TYR A 167 2.07 13.95 11.06
N TYR A 168 2.27 15.14 10.45
CA TYR A 168 3.60 15.72 10.25
C TYR A 168 4.29 16.07 11.56
N TYR A 169 3.55 16.49 12.58
CA TYR A 169 4.12 16.76 13.90
C TYR A 169 4.80 15.50 14.47
N PHE A 170 4.09 14.38 14.57
CA PHE A 170 4.65 13.13 15.10
C PHE A 170 5.66 12.48 14.14
N ALA A 171 5.49 12.63 12.83
CA ALA A 171 6.48 12.20 11.86
C ALA A 171 7.83 12.90 12.05
N ASN A 172 7.82 14.21 12.29
CA ASN A 172 9.04 14.97 12.56
C ASN A 172 9.69 14.57 13.90
N ILE A 173 8.90 14.30 14.93
CA ILE A 173 9.43 13.76 16.19
C ILE A 173 10.14 12.43 15.93
N PHE A 174 9.50 11.52 15.22
CA PHE A 174 10.07 10.20 14.91
C PHE A 174 11.37 10.32 14.08
N LYS A 175 11.40 11.17 13.05
CA LYS A 175 12.61 11.48 12.27
C LYS A 175 13.75 12.01 13.13
N ASN A 176 13.45 12.88 14.09
CA ASN A 176 14.45 13.41 15.02
C ASN A 176 15.02 12.31 15.94
N ILE A 177 14.18 11.41 16.44
CA ILE A 177 14.62 10.26 17.24
C ILE A 177 15.52 9.36 16.40
N ALA A 178 15.11 9.00 15.17
CA ALA A 178 15.93 8.20 14.26
C ALA A 178 17.32 8.82 14.05
N ARG A 179 17.36 10.13 13.76
CA ARG A 179 18.63 10.87 13.59
C ARG A 179 19.50 10.85 14.85
N GLN A 180 18.91 11.04 16.05
CA GLN A 180 19.63 10.99 17.32
C GLN A 180 20.22 9.60 17.58
N LEU A 181 19.58 8.53 17.12
CA LEU A 181 20.04 7.15 17.22
C LEU A 181 21.00 6.75 16.10
N GLY A 182 21.31 7.66 15.14
CA GLY A 182 22.18 7.36 13.99
C GLY A 182 21.54 6.36 13.01
N LYS A 183 20.20 6.29 12.92
CA LYS A 183 19.46 5.34 12.09
C LYS A 183 18.68 6.05 11.01
N THR A 184 18.41 5.31 9.92
CA THR A 184 17.36 5.72 8.96
C THR A 184 15.97 5.56 9.61
N VAL A 185 14.98 6.26 9.08
CA VAL A 185 13.58 6.11 9.51
C VAL A 185 13.10 4.67 9.29
N THR A 186 13.47 4.09 8.15
CA THR A 186 13.10 2.71 7.78
C THR A 186 13.71 1.67 8.72
N ASP A 187 14.98 1.82 9.12
CA ASP A 187 15.62 0.90 10.06
C ASP A 187 14.98 0.97 11.44
N LEU A 188 14.72 2.18 11.93
CA LEU A 188 14.06 2.36 13.23
C LEU A 188 12.63 1.80 13.22
N ASP A 189 11.87 2.02 12.15
CA ASP A 189 10.52 1.46 11.98
C ASP A 189 10.54 -0.06 12.04
N LEU A 190 11.46 -0.70 11.31
CA LEU A 190 11.60 -2.16 11.30
C LEU A 190 11.95 -2.73 12.68
N GLU A 191 12.83 -2.07 13.45
CA GLU A 191 13.16 -2.48 14.81
C GLU A 191 11.94 -2.39 15.74
N ILE A 192 11.22 -1.28 15.68
CA ILE A 192 10.00 -1.06 16.46
C ILE A 192 8.95 -2.12 16.11
N TRP A 193 8.74 -2.36 14.82
CA TRP A 193 7.81 -3.39 14.38
C TRP A 193 8.18 -4.77 14.95
N LYS A 194 9.45 -5.16 14.91
CA LYS A 194 9.93 -6.44 15.48
C LYS A 194 9.73 -6.51 17.00
N GLN A 195 9.86 -5.40 17.70
CA GLN A 195 9.69 -5.32 19.14
C GLN A 195 8.20 -5.39 19.54
N TYR A 196 7.36 -4.57 18.91
CA TYR A 196 5.97 -4.39 19.31
C TYR A 196 4.99 -5.41 18.69
N SER A 197 5.35 -6.05 17.56
CA SER A 197 4.50 -7.08 16.94
C SER A 197 4.46 -8.40 17.72
N LYS A 198 5.43 -8.65 18.61
CA LYS A 198 5.49 -9.84 19.46
C LYS A 198 4.67 -9.71 20.76
N THR A 199 4.15 -8.53 21.05
CA THR A 199 3.48 -8.20 22.30
C THR A 199 1.95 -8.15 22.16
N GLN A 200 1.41 -8.54 21.00
CA GLN A 200 -0.04 -8.63 20.72
C GLN A 200 -0.42 -10.12 20.51
#